data_ac7cefa4ad8198e0f0f5a3506ef35362
#
_entry.id   ac7cefa4ad8198e0f0f5a3506ef35362
#
_cell.length_a   1.000
_cell.length_b   1.000
_cell.length_c   1.000
_cell.angle_alpha   90.00
_cell.angle_beta   90.00
_cell.angle_gamma   90.00
#
_symmetry.space_group_name_H-M   'P 1'
#
loop_
_entity.id
_entity.type
_entity.pdbx_description
1 polymer ?
#
loop_
_entity_poly.entity_id
_entity_poly.type
_entity_poly.pdbx_seq_one_letter_code
_entity_poly.pdbx_strand_id
1 'polypeptide(L)'
;MLNQNDIFSTIRMIDQQHLDIRTITMGISLLDCCDSDPKRACEKIYDKITRSAKDLVKTGEAIEAEFGIPIVNKRISVTPMALVAGASDTEDYVPFAVALDKARAETGVNFLGGFSALVQKGMTPADLKLIRAIPEALATTELVCSSVNIGSTKAGINMDAVRLMGQTIKKTAELTADNAGFGCAKLVVFCNAVEDNPFMAGAFHGVSEADRVINVGVSGPGVVHHALKSVKGQPFDVVAETIKKTAFQITRMGQLVAQEASRRLDVPFGIVDLSLAPTPAIGDSVARILEEIGVDVCGTHGTTAALAMLNDAVKKGGVMASSSVGGLSGAFIPVSEDEGMIAAASSGTLTMDKLEAMTCVCSVGLDMIAVPGDTTAETLSAIIADEAAIGMVNTKTTAVRLIPAPGLKVGDTVDFGGLLGSAPIMPVHAEGAANFIARGGRIPAPLHSLKN
;
A
#
# COMPACT_ATOMS: atom_id res chain seq x y z
N MET A 1 15.86 28.91 16.90
CA MET A 1 17.21 28.39 17.17
C MET A 1 17.07 26.89 17.31
N LEU A 2 17.80 26.10 16.50
CA LEU A 2 17.88 24.64 16.70
C LEU A 2 18.58 24.42 18.05
N ASN A 3 17.91 23.73 18.97
CA ASN A 3 18.47 23.33 20.24
C ASN A 3 19.38 22.12 20.01
N GLN A 4 20.51 22.02 20.70
CA GLN A 4 21.40 20.84 20.63
C GLN A 4 20.64 19.52 20.86
N ASN A 5 19.66 19.53 21.77
CA ASN A 5 18.83 18.36 22.03
C ASN A 5 18.00 17.92 20.82
N ASP A 6 17.54 18.84 19.98
CA ASP A 6 16.76 18.52 18.77
C ASP A 6 17.66 17.86 17.70
N ILE A 7 18.92 18.30 17.60
CA ILE A 7 19.91 17.71 16.70
C ILE A 7 20.25 16.28 17.14
N PHE A 8 20.53 16.09 18.43
CA PHE A 8 20.80 14.74 18.97
C PHE A 8 19.58 13.83 18.88
N SER A 9 18.38 14.35 19.07
CA SER A 9 17.13 13.59 18.87
C SER A 9 17.01 13.08 17.44
N THR A 10 17.27 13.93 16.45
CA THR A 10 17.22 13.54 15.04
C THR A 10 18.26 12.47 14.69
N ILE A 11 19.49 12.62 15.15
CA ILE A 11 20.54 11.60 14.95
C ILE A 11 20.13 10.24 15.55
N ARG A 12 19.58 10.26 16.76
CA ARG A 12 19.10 9.01 17.41
C ARG A 12 17.94 8.36 16.65
N MET A 13 17.03 9.16 16.11
CA MET A 13 15.91 8.63 15.30
C MET A 13 16.43 7.85 14.08
N ILE A 14 17.51 8.33 13.44
CA ILE A 14 18.11 7.67 12.28
C ILE A 14 18.93 6.45 12.69
N ASP A 15 19.91 6.65 13.58
CA ASP A 15 20.91 5.63 13.91
C ASP A 15 20.37 4.47 14.77
N GLN A 16 19.41 4.74 15.66
CA GLN A 16 19.01 3.81 16.72
C GLN A 16 17.53 3.42 16.68
N GLN A 17 16.70 4.16 15.95
CA GLN A 17 15.25 4.02 16.01
C GLN A 17 14.62 3.73 14.65
N HIS A 18 15.43 3.40 13.64
CA HIS A 18 14.98 2.99 12.31
C HIS A 18 14.09 4.01 11.57
N LEU A 19 14.35 5.33 11.74
CA LEU A 19 13.73 6.33 10.89
C LEU A 19 14.24 6.16 9.46
N ASP A 20 13.35 5.98 8.51
CA ASP A 20 13.69 5.96 7.10
C ASP A 20 12.74 6.81 6.25
N ILE A 21 13.24 7.24 5.10
CA ILE A 21 12.40 7.63 3.98
C ILE A 21 12.09 6.34 3.22
N ARG A 22 10.89 5.82 3.43
CA ARG A 22 10.49 4.55 2.84
C ARG A 22 10.50 4.61 1.32
N THR A 23 10.13 5.76 0.75
CA THR A 23 10.14 5.93 -0.71
C THR A 23 10.16 7.40 -1.13
N ILE A 24 10.88 7.68 -2.23
CA ILE A 24 10.62 8.83 -3.10
C ILE A 24 9.91 8.28 -4.33
N THR A 25 8.67 8.71 -4.57
CA THR A 25 7.84 8.23 -5.69
C THR A 25 7.58 9.39 -6.65
N MET A 26 7.93 9.20 -7.93
CA MET A 26 7.56 10.13 -8.99
C MET A 26 6.24 9.67 -9.62
N GLY A 27 5.20 10.49 -9.49
CA GLY A 27 3.97 10.36 -10.26
C GLY A 27 4.18 10.92 -11.67
N ILE A 28 3.72 10.20 -12.70
CA ILE A 28 3.85 10.60 -14.11
C ILE A 28 2.53 10.36 -14.82
N SER A 29 1.93 11.43 -15.36
CA SER A 29 0.77 11.31 -16.25
C SER A 29 1.19 10.70 -17.59
N LEU A 30 0.41 9.73 -18.06
CA LEU A 30 0.62 9.08 -19.36
C LEU A 30 -0.55 9.37 -20.34
N LEU A 31 -1.42 10.31 -20.02
CA LEU A 31 -2.59 10.62 -20.86
C LEU A 31 -2.23 11.09 -22.28
N ASP A 32 -1.09 11.76 -22.44
CA ASP A 32 -0.55 12.18 -23.73
C ASP A 32 0.13 11.06 -24.52
N CYS A 33 0.27 9.87 -23.91
CA CYS A 33 0.80 8.67 -24.57
C CYS A 33 -0.28 7.85 -25.30
N CYS A 34 -1.56 8.22 -25.18
CA CYS A 34 -2.64 7.55 -25.89
C CYS A 34 -2.38 7.50 -27.39
N ASP A 35 -2.58 6.31 -28.00
CA ASP A 35 -2.46 6.10 -29.45
C ASP A 35 -3.34 4.91 -29.86
N SER A 36 -3.91 4.95 -31.05
CA SER A 36 -4.67 3.82 -31.62
C SER A 36 -3.77 2.63 -31.96
N ASP A 37 -2.50 2.88 -32.30
CA ASP A 37 -1.50 1.85 -32.50
C ASP A 37 -0.86 1.48 -31.13
N PRO A 38 -1.08 0.25 -30.62
CA PRO A 38 -0.56 -0.17 -29.33
C PRO A 38 0.99 -0.16 -29.25
N LYS A 39 1.69 -0.36 -30.36
CA LYS A 39 3.16 -0.30 -30.38
C LYS A 39 3.64 1.12 -30.15
N ARG A 40 3.06 2.09 -30.86
CA ARG A 40 3.38 3.51 -30.67
C ARG A 40 3.00 4.00 -29.28
N ALA A 41 1.87 3.53 -28.72
CA ALA A 41 1.51 3.84 -27.35
C ALA A 41 2.57 3.34 -26.37
N CYS A 42 3.01 2.08 -26.48
CA CYS A 42 4.07 1.50 -25.67
C CYS A 42 5.41 2.25 -25.79
N GLU A 43 5.79 2.67 -27.00
CA GLU A 43 7.00 3.47 -27.24
C GLU A 43 6.91 4.83 -26.55
N LYS A 44 5.78 5.54 -26.70
CA LYS A 44 5.54 6.83 -26.01
C LYS A 44 5.60 6.70 -24.48
N ILE A 45 5.00 5.64 -23.93
CA ILE A 45 5.02 5.33 -22.51
C ILE A 45 6.47 5.14 -22.02
N TYR A 46 7.21 4.28 -22.68
CA TYR A 46 8.62 4.03 -22.37
C TYR A 46 9.45 5.31 -22.42
N ASP A 47 9.36 6.08 -23.51
CA ASP A 47 10.13 7.31 -23.71
C ASP A 47 9.77 8.39 -22.68
N LYS A 48 8.48 8.53 -22.33
CA LYS A 48 8.06 9.53 -21.34
C LYS A 48 8.56 9.18 -19.95
N ILE A 49 8.43 7.93 -19.52
CA ILE A 49 8.89 7.48 -18.19
C ILE A 49 10.41 7.61 -18.09
N THR A 50 11.16 7.07 -19.03
CA THR A 50 12.62 7.09 -18.99
C THR A 50 13.18 8.52 -19.00
N ARG A 51 12.65 9.40 -19.85
CA ARG A 51 13.02 10.80 -19.87
C ARG A 51 12.68 11.54 -18.57
N SER A 52 11.50 11.28 -17.99
CA SER A 52 11.02 11.98 -16.80
C SER A 52 11.78 11.56 -15.54
N ALA A 53 12.07 10.28 -15.40
CA ALA A 53 12.64 9.71 -14.18
C ALA A 53 14.16 9.39 -14.28
N LYS A 54 14.85 9.78 -15.35
CA LYS A 54 16.28 9.48 -15.60
C LYS A 54 17.23 9.80 -14.43
N ASP A 55 16.91 10.84 -13.67
CA ASP A 55 17.74 11.30 -12.56
C ASP A 55 17.16 10.96 -11.17
N LEU A 56 16.02 10.25 -11.10
CA LEU A 56 15.30 9.99 -9.84
C LEU A 56 16.15 9.18 -8.84
N VAL A 57 16.71 8.07 -9.29
CA VAL A 57 17.52 7.18 -8.42
C VAL A 57 18.77 7.91 -7.95
N LYS A 58 19.55 8.50 -8.87
CA LYS A 58 20.74 9.25 -8.55
C LYS A 58 20.49 10.41 -7.58
N THR A 59 19.37 11.11 -7.75
CA THR A 59 18.99 12.21 -6.87
C THR A 59 18.64 11.68 -5.47
N GLY A 60 17.90 10.56 -5.37
CA GLY A 60 17.60 9.92 -4.09
C GLY A 60 18.87 9.50 -3.34
N GLU A 61 19.81 8.85 -4.03
CA GLU A 61 21.10 8.42 -3.46
C GLU A 61 21.97 9.63 -3.01
N ALA A 62 21.97 10.72 -3.78
CA ALA A 62 22.69 11.93 -3.41
C ALA A 62 22.10 12.62 -2.17
N ILE A 63 20.77 12.65 -2.03
CA ILE A 63 20.10 13.19 -0.84
C ILE A 63 20.37 12.29 0.38
N GLU A 64 20.30 10.96 0.23
CA GLU A 64 20.64 10.00 1.27
C GLU A 64 22.07 10.22 1.79
N ALA A 65 23.03 10.31 0.88
CA ALA A 65 24.44 10.53 1.23
C ALA A 65 24.68 11.87 1.92
N GLU A 66 23.98 12.94 1.51
CA GLU A 66 24.14 14.28 2.06
C GLU A 66 23.46 14.46 3.42
N PHE A 67 22.24 13.92 3.57
CA PHE A 67 21.44 14.11 4.78
C PHE A 67 21.66 13.00 5.83
N GLY A 68 22.30 11.89 5.43
CA GLY A 68 22.47 10.72 6.30
C GLY A 68 21.18 10.01 6.66
N ILE A 69 20.08 10.24 5.90
CA ILE A 69 18.77 9.62 6.13
C ILE A 69 18.57 8.52 5.09
N PRO A 70 18.39 7.25 5.46
CA PRO A 70 18.18 6.18 4.50
C PRO A 70 16.95 6.45 3.61
N ILE A 71 17.10 6.27 2.30
CA ILE A 71 16.02 6.35 1.31
C ILE A 71 15.88 4.98 0.66
N VAL A 72 15.00 4.15 1.25
CA VAL A 72 14.94 2.71 0.98
C VAL A 72 14.51 2.40 -0.45
N ASN A 73 13.50 3.09 -0.96
CA ASN A 73 12.99 2.88 -2.31
C ASN A 73 12.92 4.18 -3.12
N LYS A 74 13.13 4.04 -4.43
CA LYS A 74 12.81 5.04 -5.45
C LYS A 74 11.79 4.39 -6.37
N ARG A 75 10.61 4.99 -6.55
CA ARG A 75 9.48 4.38 -7.25
C ARG A 75 8.88 5.32 -8.29
N ILE A 76 8.10 4.73 -9.20
CA ILE A 76 7.28 5.47 -10.15
C ILE A 76 5.84 4.99 -10.00
N SER A 77 4.89 5.93 -10.05
CA SER A 77 3.48 5.64 -10.24
C SER A 77 2.99 6.33 -11.51
N VAL A 78 2.18 5.66 -12.30
CA VAL A 78 1.67 6.21 -13.57
C VAL A 78 0.15 6.24 -13.61
N THR A 79 -0.41 6.99 -14.55
CA THR A 79 -1.85 7.00 -14.83
C THR A 79 -2.38 5.56 -14.92
N PRO A 80 -3.57 5.26 -14.35
CA PRO A 80 -4.18 3.94 -14.49
C PRO A 80 -4.18 3.48 -15.94
N MET A 81 -3.47 2.40 -16.21
CA MET A 81 -3.16 1.96 -17.58
C MET A 81 -4.42 1.64 -18.40
N ALA A 82 -5.52 1.25 -17.75
CA ALA A 82 -6.80 1.04 -18.46
C ALA A 82 -7.28 2.30 -19.21
N LEU A 83 -6.96 3.50 -18.69
CA LEU A 83 -7.33 4.77 -19.34
C LEU A 83 -6.49 5.03 -20.60
N VAL A 84 -5.22 4.65 -20.57
CA VAL A 84 -4.27 4.89 -21.67
C VAL A 84 -4.41 3.81 -22.74
N ALA A 85 -4.35 2.53 -22.33
CA ALA A 85 -4.47 1.40 -23.24
C ALA A 85 -5.85 1.28 -23.89
N GLY A 86 -6.89 1.86 -23.26
CA GLY A 86 -8.24 1.91 -23.81
C GLY A 86 -8.37 2.70 -25.12
N ALA A 87 -7.39 3.54 -25.44
CA ALA A 87 -7.32 4.25 -26.73
C ALA A 87 -6.73 3.41 -27.88
N SER A 88 -6.17 2.24 -27.58
CA SER A 88 -5.46 1.40 -28.54
C SER A 88 -6.35 0.28 -29.10
N ASP A 89 -6.19 -0.01 -30.39
CA ASP A 89 -6.90 -1.08 -31.09
C ASP A 89 -6.24 -2.44 -30.82
N THR A 90 -6.41 -2.95 -29.58
CA THR A 90 -5.88 -4.24 -29.18
C THR A 90 -6.76 -4.93 -28.14
N GLU A 91 -6.73 -6.26 -28.13
CA GLU A 91 -7.33 -7.08 -27.06
C GLU A 91 -6.32 -7.48 -25.99
N ASP A 92 -5.02 -7.42 -26.31
CA ASP A 92 -3.93 -7.81 -25.42
C ASP A 92 -3.28 -6.59 -24.79
N TYR A 93 -3.34 -6.51 -23.46
CA TYR A 93 -2.74 -5.42 -22.67
C TYR A 93 -1.44 -5.80 -21.96
N VAL A 94 -0.97 -7.05 -22.07
CA VAL A 94 0.32 -7.48 -21.52
C VAL A 94 1.50 -6.67 -22.08
N PRO A 95 1.55 -6.30 -23.39
CA PRO A 95 2.63 -5.47 -23.91
C PRO A 95 2.79 -4.10 -23.20
N PHE A 96 1.72 -3.52 -22.67
CA PHE A 96 1.80 -2.28 -21.87
C PHE A 96 2.53 -2.51 -20.55
N ALA A 97 2.25 -3.62 -19.86
CA ALA A 97 2.99 -4.00 -18.65
C ALA A 97 4.48 -4.24 -18.94
N VAL A 98 4.78 -4.89 -20.07
CA VAL A 98 6.17 -5.10 -20.52
C VAL A 98 6.88 -3.77 -20.83
N ALA A 99 6.18 -2.80 -21.42
CA ALA A 99 6.74 -1.46 -21.65
C ALA A 99 7.02 -0.72 -20.33
N LEU A 100 6.13 -0.84 -19.34
CA LEU A 100 6.35 -0.31 -17.99
C LEU A 100 7.57 -0.96 -17.32
N ASP A 101 7.72 -2.29 -17.41
CA ASP A 101 8.85 -3.01 -16.78
C ASP A 101 10.19 -2.67 -17.43
N LYS A 102 10.22 -2.50 -18.76
CA LYS A 102 11.41 -2.00 -19.46
C LYS A 102 11.80 -0.60 -18.99
N ALA A 103 10.83 0.30 -18.86
CA ALA A 103 11.09 1.65 -18.38
C ALA A 103 11.55 1.63 -16.91
N ARG A 104 10.98 0.74 -16.08
CA ARG A 104 11.42 0.52 -14.68
C ARG A 104 12.88 0.06 -14.66
N ALA A 105 13.25 -0.92 -15.48
CA ALA A 105 14.62 -1.44 -15.56
C ALA A 105 15.63 -0.37 -16.00
N GLU A 106 15.29 0.42 -17.02
CA GLU A 106 16.14 1.50 -17.53
C GLU A 106 16.37 2.62 -16.51
N THR A 107 15.32 2.99 -15.76
CA THR A 107 15.41 4.06 -14.73
C THR A 107 16.02 3.57 -13.42
N GLY A 108 16.14 2.25 -13.21
CA GLY A 108 16.70 1.64 -12.02
C GLY A 108 15.81 1.74 -10.77
N VAL A 109 14.53 2.10 -10.91
CA VAL A 109 13.63 2.20 -9.77
C VAL A 109 13.21 0.82 -9.25
N ASN A 110 12.88 0.76 -7.96
CA ASN A 110 12.53 -0.49 -7.28
C ASN A 110 11.17 -1.05 -7.71
N PHE A 111 10.17 -0.17 -7.87
CA PHE A 111 8.81 -0.55 -8.26
C PHE A 111 8.21 0.47 -9.23
N LEU A 112 7.33 -0.01 -10.12
CA LEU A 112 6.51 0.83 -10.97
C LEU A 112 5.05 0.39 -10.85
N GLY A 113 4.21 1.27 -10.27
CA GLY A 113 2.77 1.07 -10.12
C GLY A 113 1.97 1.78 -11.21
N GLY A 114 0.73 1.33 -11.42
CA GLY A 114 -0.21 1.94 -12.36
C GLY A 114 -0.70 1.03 -13.49
N PHE A 115 -0.33 -0.27 -13.49
CA PHE A 115 -1.03 -1.25 -14.32
C PHE A 115 -2.40 -1.52 -13.71
N SER A 116 -3.29 -0.52 -13.74
CA SER A 116 -4.46 -0.39 -12.86
C SER A 116 -5.73 -0.05 -13.61
N ALA A 117 -6.88 -0.35 -12.97
CA ALA A 117 -8.22 0.00 -13.44
C ALA A 117 -9.08 0.58 -12.31
N LEU A 118 -9.95 1.53 -12.64
CA LEU A 118 -10.85 2.22 -11.71
C LEU A 118 -12.29 1.87 -12.04
N VAL A 119 -12.82 0.82 -11.41
CA VAL A 119 -14.12 0.20 -11.78
C VAL A 119 -15.23 0.40 -10.75
N GLN A 120 -15.03 1.29 -9.78
CA GLN A 120 -16.04 1.62 -8.76
C GLN A 120 -17.34 2.16 -9.36
N LYS A 121 -17.29 2.83 -10.51
CA LYS A 121 -18.47 3.36 -11.22
C LYS A 121 -19.11 2.35 -12.17
N GLY A 122 -18.37 1.35 -12.57
CA GLY A 122 -18.69 0.34 -13.58
C GLY A 122 -17.44 -0.02 -14.36
N MET A 123 -17.46 -1.12 -15.09
CA MET A 123 -16.36 -1.57 -15.93
C MET A 123 -16.60 -1.17 -17.39
N THR A 124 -15.63 -0.50 -17.99
CA THR A 124 -15.55 -0.32 -19.43
C THR A 124 -14.95 -1.57 -20.10
N PRO A 125 -15.06 -1.74 -21.43
CA PRO A 125 -14.34 -2.79 -22.14
C PRO A 125 -12.83 -2.75 -21.89
N ALA A 126 -12.22 -1.56 -21.79
CA ALA A 126 -10.80 -1.38 -21.51
C ALA A 126 -10.42 -1.87 -20.11
N ASP A 127 -11.24 -1.53 -19.10
CA ASP A 127 -11.02 -2.03 -17.73
C ASP A 127 -11.06 -3.55 -17.67
N LEU A 128 -12.03 -4.16 -18.37
CA LEU A 128 -12.17 -5.61 -18.41
C LEU A 128 -10.99 -6.29 -19.09
N LYS A 129 -10.47 -5.72 -20.19
CA LYS A 129 -9.26 -6.21 -20.88
C LYS A 129 -8.05 -6.14 -19.95
N LEU A 130 -7.87 -5.01 -19.26
CA LEU A 130 -6.75 -4.84 -18.33
C LEU A 130 -6.84 -5.85 -17.18
N ILE A 131 -7.98 -5.98 -16.50
CA ILE A 131 -8.13 -6.92 -15.38
C ILE A 131 -7.85 -8.36 -15.81
N ARG A 132 -8.29 -8.76 -17.00
CA ARG A 132 -8.00 -10.09 -17.56
C ARG A 132 -6.52 -10.29 -17.89
N ALA A 133 -5.79 -9.24 -18.22
CA ALA A 133 -4.36 -9.27 -18.50
C ALA A 133 -3.50 -9.30 -17.22
N ILE A 134 -4.02 -8.90 -16.04
CA ILE A 134 -3.24 -8.83 -14.79
C ILE A 134 -2.47 -10.11 -14.47
N PRO A 135 -3.07 -11.33 -14.50
CA PRO A 135 -2.33 -12.53 -14.13
C PRO A 135 -1.08 -12.76 -14.97
N GLU A 136 -1.20 -12.64 -16.28
CA GLU A 136 -0.07 -12.81 -17.21
C GLU A 136 0.92 -11.64 -17.11
N ALA A 137 0.43 -10.41 -17.02
CA ALA A 137 1.27 -9.23 -16.85
C ALA A 137 2.15 -9.34 -15.60
N LEU A 138 1.60 -9.76 -14.46
CA LEU A 138 2.36 -9.91 -13.21
C LEU A 138 3.26 -11.15 -13.19
N ALA A 139 2.93 -12.18 -13.96
CA ALA A 139 3.81 -13.35 -14.13
C ALA A 139 5.00 -13.08 -15.04
N THR A 140 4.84 -12.20 -16.04
CA THR A 140 5.88 -11.93 -17.06
C THR A 140 6.74 -10.72 -16.76
N THR A 141 6.32 -9.83 -15.85
CA THR A 141 7.08 -8.64 -15.42
C THR A 141 7.71 -8.85 -14.06
N GLU A 142 8.84 -8.18 -13.84
CA GLU A 142 9.59 -8.34 -12.59
C GLU A 142 8.94 -7.53 -11.43
N LEU A 143 8.87 -6.22 -11.54
CA LEU A 143 8.47 -5.32 -10.47
C LEU A 143 7.43 -4.27 -10.91
N VAL A 144 6.63 -4.59 -11.92
CA VAL A 144 5.41 -3.85 -12.24
C VAL A 144 4.32 -4.26 -11.26
N CYS A 145 3.63 -3.27 -10.68
CA CYS A 145 2.57 -3.48 -9.72
C CYS A 145 1.22 -3.05 -10.30
N SER A 146 0.18 -3.75 -9.87
CA SER A 146 -1.19 -3.57 -10.34
C SER A 146 -2.15 -3.27 -9.19
N SER A 147 -3.22 -2.54 -9.50
CA SER A 147 -4.34 -2.39 -8.59
C SER A 147 -5.67 -2.22 -9.32
N VAL A 148 -6.75 -2.59 -8.63
CA VAL A 148 -8.11 -2.36 -9.11
C VAL A 148 -8.95 -1.73 -8.01
N ASN A 149 -9.50 -0.54 -8.26
CA ASN A 149 -10.41 0.13 -7.33
C ASN A 149 -11.84 -0.29 -7.62
N ILE A 150 -12.42 -1.17 -6.77
CA ILE A 150 -13.71 -1.82 -7.01
C ILE A 150 -14.89 -1.12 -6.34
N GLY A 151 -14.63 -0.19 -5.44
CA GLY A 151 -15.67 0.46 -4.63
C GLY A 151 -15.30 1.86 -4.18
N SER A 152 -16.31 2.60 -3.79
CA SER A 152 -16.14 3.88 -3.08
C SER A 152 -17.38 4.21 -2.25
N THR A 153 -17.20 5.08 -1.25
CA THR A 153 -18.30 5.58 -0.44
C THR A 153 -19.40 6.24 -1.30
N LYS A 154 -19.01 6.89 -2.42
CA LYS A 154 -19.97 7.55 -3.32
C LYS A 154 -20.65 6.61 -4.32
N ALA A 155 -19.94 5.57 -4.78
CA ALA A 155 -20.45 4.70 -5.84
C ALA A 155 -20.97 3.34 -5.32
N GLY A 156 -20.70 2.99 -4.07
CA GLY A 156 -20.95 1.65 -3.57
C GLY A 156 -19.87 0.66 -4.03
N ILE A 157 -20.15 -0.64 -3.93
CA ILE A 157 -19.22 -1.72 -4.28
C ILE A 157 -19.67 -2.39 -5.57
N ASN A 158 -18.79 -2.51 -6.54
CA ASN A 158 -19.02 -3.24 -7.78
C ASN A 158 -18.75 -4.74 -7.56
N MET A 159 -19.82 -5.51 -7.28
CA MET A 159 -19.72 -6.93 -6.95
C MET A 159 -19.31 -7.81 -8.14
N ASP A 160 -19.55 -7.36 -9.38
CA ASP A 160 -19.04 -8.06 -10.56
C ASP A 160 -17.51 -7.93 -10.66
N ALA A 161 -16.98 -6.75 -10.32
CA ALA A 161 -15.53 -6.54 -10.21
C ALA A 161 -14.94 -7.33 -9.03
N VAL A 162 -15.60 -7.36 -7.88
CA VAL A 162 -15.18 -8.17 -6.70
C VAL A 162 -15.02 -9.65 -7.09
N ARG A 163 -16.04 -10.23 -7.75
CA ARG A 163 -15.98 -11.61 -8.24
C ARG A 163 -14.82 -11.82 -9.21
N LEU A 164 -14.63 -10.91 -10.15
CA LEU A 164 -13.55 -10.98 -11.13
C LEU A 164 -12.17 -10.90 -10.45
N MET A 165 -12.03 -10.06 -9.40
CA MET A 165 -10.78 -9.93 -8.68
C MET A 165 -10.39 -11.17 -7.88
N GLY A 166 -11.34 -11.87 -7.24
CA GLY A 166 -11.05 -13.17 -6.62
C GLY A 166 -10.53 -14.20 -7.62
N GLN A 167 -11.13 -14.26 -8.82
CA GLN A 167 -10.64 -15.10 -9.92
C GLN A 167 -9.26 -14.67 -10.43
N THR A 168 -9.03 -13.37 -10.54
CA THR A 168 -7.75 -12.79 -10.96
C THR A 168 -6.63 -13.12 -9.97
N ILE A 169 -6.86 -12.96 -8.67
CA ILE A 169 -5.90 -13.30 -7.61
C ILE A 169 -5.58 -14.80 -7.67
N LYS A 170 -6.60 -15.67 -7.75
CA LYS A 170 -6.41 -17.11 -7.82
C LYS A 170 -5.54 -17.49 -9.02
N LYS A 171 -5.86 -16.97 -10.21
CA LYS A 171 -5.10 -17.24 -11.44
C LYS A 171 -3.68 -16.65 -11.37
N THR A 172 -3.50 -15.48 -10.76
CA THR A 172 -2.16 -14.89 -10.57
C THR A 172 -1.30 -15.77 -9.67
N ALA A 173 -1.86 -16.30 -8.58
CA ALA A 173 -1.16 -17.22 -7.70
C ALA A 173 -0.75 -18.50 -8.43
N GLU A 174 -1.63 -19.07 -9.25
CA GLU A 174 -1.37 -20.27 -10.04
C GLU A 174 -0.25 -20.04 -11.08
N LEU A 175 -0.27 -18.89 -11.80
CA LEU A 175 0.76 -18.57 -12.81
C LEU A 175 2.12 -18.23 -12.19
N THR A 176 2.17 -17.93 -10.90
CA THR A 176 3.40 -17.64 -10.15
C THR A 176 3.69 -18.67 -9.07
N ALA A 177 3.18 -19.89 -9.22
CA ALA A 177 3.31 -20.96 -8.24
C ALA A 177 4.77 -21.34 -7.94
N ASP A 178 5.66 -21.26 -8.92
CA ASP A 178 7.09 -21.53 -8.77
C ASP A 178 7.77 -20.54 -7.79
N ASN A 179 7.13 -19.39 -7.53
CA ASN A 179 7.56 -18.37 -6.58
C ASN A 179 6.45 -18.13 -5.53
N ALA A 180 5.85 -19.19 -5.02
CA ALA A 180 4.87 -19.18 -3.92
C ALA A 180 3.70 -18.18 -4.08
N GLY A 181 3.29 -17.89 -5.32
CA GLY A 181 2.22 -16.95 -5.62
C GLY A 181 2.64 -15.46 -5.54
N PHE A 182 3.94 -15.15 -5.65
CA PHE A 182 4.50 -13.81 -5.51
C PHE A 182 3.85 -12.74 -6.40
N GLY A 183 3.29 -13.12 -7.55
CA GLY A 183 2.51 -12.21 -8.39
C GLY A 183 1.40 -11.50 -7.61
N CYS A 184 0.79 -12.16 -6.62
CA CYS A 184 -0.24 -11.59 -5.77
C CYS A 184 0.29 -10.52 -4.80
N ALA A 185 1.57 -10.57 -4.41
CA ALA A 185 2.20 -9.51 -3.62
C ALA A 185 2.30 -8.17 -4.37
N LYS A 186 2.23 -8.22 -5.72
CA LYS A 186 2.23 -7.05 -6.62
C LYS A 186 0.82 -6.57 -6.99
N LEU A 187 -0.25 -7.18 -6.46
CA LEU A 187 -1.65 -6.91 -6.81
C LEU A 187 -2.43 -6.44 -5.59
N VAL A 188 -3.07 -5.29 -5.70
CA VAL A 188 -3.90 -4.71 -4.63
C VAL A 188 -5.32 -4.45 -5.13
N VAL A 189 -6.33 -4.83 -4.35
CA VAL A 189 -7.72 -4.45 -4.59
C VAL A 189 -8.12 -3.35 -3.62
N PHE A 190 -8.56 -2.20 -4.16
CA PHE A 190 -8.92 -1.04 -3.37
C PHE A 190 -10.42 -0.78 -3.30
N CYS A 191 -10.84 -0.19 -2.18
CA CYS A 191 -12.03 0.64 -2.06
C CYS A 191 -11.61 2.04 -1.57
N ASN A 192 -12.16 3.11 -2.17
CA ASN A 192 -11.75 4.50 -1.93
C ASN A 192 -10.24 4.72 -2.15
N ALA A 193 -9.68 4.20 -3.24
CA ALA A 193 -8.27 4.42 -3.56
C ALA A 193 -7.93 5.90 -3.61
N VAL A 194 -6.78 6.28 -3.03
CA VAL A 194 -6.21 7.62 -3.14
C VAL A 194 -5.32 7.73 -4.38
N GLU A 195 -5.24 8.91 -4.95
CA GLU A 195 -4.57 9.18 -6.23
C GLU A 195 -3.11 9.58 -6.09
N ASP A 196 -2.66 9.87 -4.86
CA ASP A 196 -1.34 10.41 -4.50
C ASP A 196 -0.47 9.46 -3.65
N ASN A 197 -0.84 8.20 -3.55
CA ASN A 197 -0.21 7.22 -2.66
C ASN A 197 1.23 6.86 -3.10
N PRO A 198 2.28 7.13 -2.28
CA PRO A 198 3.65 6.76 -2.60
C PRO A 198 4.08 5.38 -2.10
N PHE A 199 3.32 4.76 -1.17
CA PHE A 199 3.76 3.58 -0.42
C PHE A 199 3.37 2.23 -1.03
N MET A 200 2.09 2.08 -1.37
CA MET A 200 1.58 0.75 -1.73
C MET A 200 2.15 0.25 -3.06
N ALA A 201 2.40 -1.05 -3.11
CA ALA A 201 2.46 -1.74 -4.39
C ALA A 201 1.14 -1.50 -5.14
N GLY A 202 1.17 -1.24 -6.42
CA GLY A 202 -0.04 -0.91 -7.17
C GLY A 202 -0.59 0.50 -6.97
N ALA A 203 0.16 1.39 -6.33
CA ALA A 203 -0.13 2.83 -6.37
C ALA A 203 -0.23 3.31 -7.82
N PHE A 204 -1.05 4.31 -8.07
CA PHE A 204 -1.19 4.92 -9.39
C PHE A 204 -1.18 6.45 -9.27
N HIS A 205 -0.90 7.12 -10.37
CA HIS A 205 -0.94 8.57 -10.48
C HIS A 205 -2.33 9.00 -10.97
N GLY A 206 -3.03 9.79 -10.17
CA GLY A 206 -4.39 10.23 -10.46
C GLY A 206 -4.49 11.18 -11.65
N VAL A 207 -5.67 11.22 -12.25
CA VAL A 207 -5.93 12.08 -13.42
C VAL A 207 -6.10 13.56 -13.05
N SER A 208 -6.31 13.85 -11.77
CA SER A 208 -6.43 15.21 -11.24
C SER A 208 -5.09 15.79 -10.76
N GLU A 209 -4.03 14.99 -10.77
CA GLU A 209 -2.70 15.39 -10.37
C GLU A 209 -1.93 16.12 -11.49
N ALA A 210 -0.83 16.79 -11.12
CA ALA A 210 0.07 17.43 -12.09
C ALA A 210 0.69 16.42 -13.07
N ASP A 211 1.18 16.87 -14.22
CA ASP A 211 1.82 15.98 -15.22
C ASP A 211 2.96 15.14 -14.63
N ARG A 212 3.72 15.74 -13.71
CA ARG A 212 4.73 15.05 -12.88
C ARG A 212 4.66 15.60 -11.46
N VAL A 213 4.86 14.73 -10.46
CA VAL A 213 4.86 15.13 -9.06
C VAL A 213 5.82 14.24 -8.25
N ILE A 214 6.44 14.80 -7.21
CA ILE A 214 7.22 14.04 -6.22
C ILE A 214 6.39 13.87 -4.96
N ASN A 215 6.10 12.63 -4.61
CA ASN A 215 5.48 12.23 -3.35
C ASN A 215 6.50 11.44 -2.52
N VAL A 216 6.54 11.70 -1.21
CA VAL A 216 7.50 11.03 -0.33
C VAL A 216 6.77 10.30 0.78
N GLY A 217 7.14 9.05 0.97
CA GLY A 217 6.69 8.25 2.10
C GLY A 217 7.77 8.18 3.17
N VAL A 218 7.43 8.58 4.39
CA VAL A 218 8.31 8.48 5.55
C VAL A 218 7.74 7.51 6.57
N SER A 219 8.60 6.68 7.17
CA SER A 219 8.20 5.66 8.13
C SER A 219 9.07 5.72 9.39
N GLY A 220 8.57 5.19 10.48
CA GLY A 220 9.29 5.16 11.74
C GLY A 220 8.53 4.46 12.87
N PRO A 221 8.03 3.21 12.69
CA PRO A 221 7.46 2.45 13.79
C PRO A 221 8.43 2.34 14.97
N GLY A 222 9.71 2.10 14.71
CA GLY A 222 10.75 2.02 15.72
C GLY A 222 10.92 3.31 16.53
N VAL A 223 10.77 4.48 15.88
CA VAL A 223 10.83 5.78 16.58
C VAL A 223 9.67 5.93 17.54
N VAL A 224 8.46 5.60 17.11
CA VAL A 224 7.25 5.65 17.96
C VAL A 224 7.35 4.64 19.08
N HIS A 225 7.75 3.40 18.81
CA HIS A 225 7.95 2.35 19.81
C HIS A 225 8.96 2.80 20.89
N HIS A 226 10.09 3.37 20.47
CA HIS A 226 11.08 3.89 21.41
C HIS A 226 10.55 5.03 22.28
N ALA A 227 9.82 5.97 21.69
CA ALA A 227 9.24 7.10 22.40
C ALA A 227 8.26 6.63 23.50
N LEU A 228 7.45 5.60 23.22
CA LEU A 228 6.47 5.05 24.16
C LEU A 228 7.09 4.41 25.39
N LYS A 229 8.31 3.85 25.29
CA LYS A 229 9.01 3.32 26.47
C LYS A 229 9.19 4.36 27.59
N SER A 230 9.31 5.63 27.22
CA SER A 230 9.46 6.73 28.20
C SER A 230 8.17 7.07 28.94
N VAL A 231 7.03 6.63 28.44
CA VAL A 231 5.69 6.90 29.01
C VAL A 231 4.94 5.63 29.38
N LYS A 232 5.66 4.53 29.57
CA LYS A 232 5.09 3.24 29.96
C LYS A 232 4.26 3.36 31.24
N GLY A 233 3.01 2.85 31.20
CA GLY A 233 2.08 2.92 32.34
C GLY A 233 1.46 4.29 32.60
N GLN A 234 1.75 5.30 31.77
CA GLN A 234 1.08 6.60 31.85
C GLN A 234 -0.35 6.55 31.26
N PRO A 235 -1.23 7.49 31.63
CA PRO A 235 -2.57 7.58 31.04
C PRO A 235 -2.56 7.73 29.52
N PHE A 236 -3.64 7.31 28.85
CA PHE A 236 -3.73 7.29 27.38
C PHE A 236 -3.61 8.67 26.72
N ASP A 237 -4.00 9.74 27.38
CA ASP A 237 -3.81 11.12 26.90
C ASP A 237 -2.32 11.47 26.80
N VAL A 238 -1.49 11.05 27.75
CA VAL A 238 -0.03 11.21 27.72
C VAL A 238 0.58 10.38 26.61
N VAL A 239 0.13 9.12 26.44
CA VAL A 239 0.57 8.23 25.37
C VAL A 239 0.24 8.84 24.00
N ALA A 240 -1.01 9.27 23.79
CA ALA A 240 -1.45 9.87 22.51
C ALA A 240 -0.68 11.17 22.19
N GLU A 241 -0.41 12.02 23.18
CA GLU A 241 0.37 13.25 23.00
C GLU A 241 1.82 12.94 22.62
N THR A 242 2.41 11.89 23.19
CA THR A 242 3.76 11.43 22.86
C THR A 242 3.82 10.94 21.41
N ILE A 243 2.87 10.10 20.99
CA ILE A 243 2.76 9.63 19.60
C ILE A 243 2.64 10.83 18.64
N LYS A 244 1.76 11.77 18.93
CA LYS A 244 1.53 12.95 18.10
C LYS A 244 2.79 13.79 17.92
N LYS A 245 3.54 14.05 19.00
CA LYS A 245 4.82 14.80 18.94
C LYS A 245 5.88 14.05 18.13
N THR A 246 5.98 12.74 18.28
CA THR A 246 6.91 11.90 17.54
C THR A 246 6.55 11.90 16.05
N ALA A 247 5.27 11.72 15.71
CA ALA A 247 4.78 11.76 14.35
C ALA A 247 5.05 13.13 13.67
N PHE A 248 4.90 14.23 14.41
CA PHE A 248 5.28 15.58 13.93
C PHE A 248 6.75 15.63 13.52
N GLN A 249 7.67 15.12 14.35
CA GLN A 249 9.11 15.13 14.06
C GLN A 249 9.44 14.28 12.82
N ILE A 250 8.88 13.08 12.74
CA ILE A 250 9.07 12.17 11.59
C ILE A 250 8.59 12.85 10.29
N THR A 251 7.39 13.45 10.29
CA THR A 251 6.83 14.13 9.11
C THR A 251 7.71 15.28 8.64
N ARG A 252 8.28 16.06 9.57
CA ARG A 252 9.20 17.16 9.22
C ARG A 252 10.44 16.68 8.47
N MET A 253 10.96 15.51 8.81
CA MET A 253 12.09 14.90 8.09
C MET A 253 11.67 14.46 6.69
N GLY A 254 10.50 13.85 6.54
CA GLY A 254 9.94 13.50 5.22
C GLY A 254 9.75 14.73 4.33
N GLN A 255 9.23 15.82 4.87
CA GLN A 255 9.04 17.07 4.12
C GLN A 255 10.36 17.67 3.66
N LEU A 256 11.40 17.63 4.50
CA LEU A 256 12.74 18.13 4.12
C LEU A 256 13.27 17.39 2.89
N VAL A 257 13.21 16.06 2.91
CA VAL A 257 13.66 15.23 1.78
C VAL A 257 12.78 15.46 0.55
N ALA A 258 11.46 15.59 0.71
CA ALA A 258 10.53 15.83 -0.39
C ALA A 258 10.80 17.15 -1.11
N GLN A 259 11.02 18.24 -0.36
CA GLN A 259 11.32 19.54 -0.91
C GLN A 259 12.66 19.55 -1.64
N GLU A 260 13.68 18.88 -1.10
CA GLU A 260 14.99 18.79 -1.74
C GLU A 260 14.96 17.92 -3.00
N ALA A 261 14.24 16.81 -2.99
CA ALA A 261 14.01 15.97 -4.18
C ALA A 261 13.29 16.76 -5.28
N SER A 262 12.21 17.46 -4.93
CA SER A 262 11.45 18.34 -5.84
C SER A 262 12.37 19.41 -6.47
N ARG A 263 13.18 20.08 -5.67
CA ARG A 263 14.10 21.12 -6.13
C ARG A 263 15.17 20.58 -7.09
N ARG A 264 15.80 19.43 -6.77
CA ARG A 264 16.87 18.84 -7.62
C ARG A 264 16.35 18.28 -8.93
N LEU A 265 15.13 17.70 -8.89
CA LEU A 265 14.52 17.10 -10.07
C LEU A 265 13.73 18.09 -10.93
N ASP A 266 13.52 19.31 -10.46
CA ASP A 266 12.66 20.32 -11.10
C ASP A 266 11.25 19.75 -11.39
N VAL A 267 10.66 19.10 -10.37
CA VAL A 267 9.33 18.49 -10.40
C VAL A 267 8.55 18.97 -9.19
N PRO A 268 7.28 19.40 -9.32
CA PRO A 268 6.48 19.87 -8.19
C PRO A 268 6.44 18.88 -7.04
N PHE A 269 6.52 19.40 -5.82
CA PHE A 269 6.26 18.63 -4.61
C PHE A 269 4.76 18.44 -4.43
N GLY A 270 4.31 17.20 -4.27
CA GLY A 270 2.94 16.80 -3.98
C GLY A 270 2.71 16.68 -2.49
N ILE A 271 2.91 15.47 -1.95
CA ILE A 271 2.61 15.17 -0.54
C ILE A 271 3.76 14.46 0.19
N VAL A 272 3.70 14.55 1.52
CA VAL A 272 4.34 13.62 2.44
C VAL A 272 3.30 12.68 3.01
N ASP A 273 3.53 11.39 2.86
CA ASP A 273 2.77 10.34 3.52
C ASP A 273 3.55 9.87 4.75
N LEU A 274 3.00 10.12 5.95
CA LEU A 274 3.50 9.53 7.17
C LEU A 274 2.74 8.26 7.45
N SER A 275 3.27 7.14 7.01
CA SER A 275 2.73 5.83 7.33
C SER A 275 3.71 5.04 8.21
N LEU A 276 3.24 4.60 9.37
CA LEU A 276 3.97 3.63 10.17
C LEU A 276 3.90 2.28 9.45
N ALA A 277 4.75 2.13 8.44
CA ALA A 277 4.89 0.94 7.62
C ALA A 277 6.06 0.12 8.17
N PRO A 278 5.82 -1.01 8.85
CA PRO A 278 6.86 -1.80 9.49
C PRO A 278 7.77 -2.47 8.47
N THR A 279 8.87 -3.03 8.98
CA THR A 279 9.71 -3.99 8.27
C THR A 279 9.85 -5.26 9.10
N PRO A 280 10.31 -6.39 8.52
CA PRO A 280 10.59 -7.60 9.30
C PRO A 280 11.71 -7.45 10.34
N ALA A 281 12.41 -6.33 10.35
CA ALA A 281 13.49 -6.04 11.27
C ALA A 281 12.98 -5.90 12.72
N ILE A 282 13.70 -6.49 13.65
CA ILE A 282 13.40 -6.37 15.09
C ILE A 282 13.48 -4.90 15.50
N GLY A 283 12.42 -4.41 16.16
CA GLY A 283 12.34 -3.03 16.63
C GLY A 283 11.57 -2.08 15.69
N ASP A 284 11.18 -2.52 14.49
CA ASP A 284 10.42 -1.75 13.52
C ASP A 284 9.03 -2.37 13.27
N SER A 285 8.22 -2.50 14.32
CA SER A 285 6.96 -3.22 14.35
C SER A 285 5.82 -2.38 14.90
N VAL A 286 4.70 -2.32 14.17
CA VAL A 286 3.44 -1.71 14.64
C VAL A 286 2.79 -2.58 15.72
N ALA A 287 2.86 -3.91 15.59
CA ALA A 287 2.35 -4.79 16.64
C ALA A 287 3.04 -4.53 17.98
N ARG A 288 4.36 -4.31 17.98
CA ARG A 288 5.09 -4.00 19.22
C ARG A 288 4.74 -2.62 19.79
N ILE A 289 4.36 -1.66 18.95
CA ILE A 289 3.79 -0.40 19.43
C ILE A 289 2.49 -0.66 20.20
N LEU A 290 1.59 -1.48 19.65
CA LEU A 290 0.33 -1.82 20.30
C LEU A 290 0.54 -2.55 21.63
N GLU A 291 1.51 -3.44 21.70
CA GLU A 291 1.90 -4.14 22.93
C GLU A 291 2.50 -3.17 23.95
N GLU A 292 3.34 -2.22 23.56
CA GLU A 292 3.86 -1.19 24.47
C GLU A 292 2.75 -0.24 24.98
N ILE A 293 1.67 -0.02 24.21
CA ILE A 293 0.47 0.70 24.65
C ILE A 293 -0.27 -0.05 25.78
N GLY A 294 -0.13 -1.40 25.85
CA GLY A 294 -0.59 -2.16 26.99
C GLY A 294 -1.39 -3.42 26.68
N VAL A 295 -1.44 -3.91 25.44
CA VAL A 295 -1.96 -5.25 25.16
C VAL A 295 -0.82 -6.28 25.26
N ASP A 296 -1.07 -7.45 25.83
CA ASP A 296 -0.02 -8.46 26.02
C ASP A 296 0.49 -9.04 24.70
N VAL A 297 -0.42 -9.29 23.75
CA VAL A 297 -0.15 -9.77 22.39
C VAL A 297 -1.06 -9.06 21.41
N CYS A 298 -0.52 -8.58 20.31
CA CYS A 298 -1.30 -8.02 19.22
C CYS A 298 -2.35 -9.03 18.74
N GLY A 299 -3.59 -8.56 18.55
CA GLY A 299 -4.73 -9.43 18.21
C GLY A 299 -5.66 -9.69 19.39
N THR A 300 -5.21 -9.58 20.65
CA THR A 300 -6.09 -9.73 21.82
C THR A 300 -7.11 -8.58 21.93
N HIS A 301 -8.11 -8.73 22.81
CA HIS A 301 -9.07 -7.65 23.09
C HIS A 301 -8.34 -6.38 23.58
N GLY A 302 -8.75 -5.22 23.05
CA GLY A 302 -8.05 -3.94 23.26
C GLY A 302 -7.19 -3.50 22.08
N THR A 303 -6.68 -4.42 21.24
CA THR A 303 -5.83 -4.10 20.09
C THR A 303 -6.47 -3.10 19.14
N THR A 304 -7.75 -3.28 18.78
CA THR A 304 -8.47 -2.35 17.87
C THR A 304 -8.58 -0.95 18.48
N ALA A 305 -8.82 -0.84 19.78
CA ALA A 305 -8.88 0.47 20.48
C ALA A 305 -7.50 1.15 20.52
N ALA A 306 -6.44 0.39 20.83
CA ALA A 306 -5.06 0.90 20.82
C ALA A 306 -4.66 1.37 19.41
N LEU A 307 -5.02 0.61 18.37
CA LEU A 307 -4.75 0.97 16.98
C LEU A 307 -5.53 2.22 16.56
N ALA A 308 -6.78 2.39 16.98
CA ALA A 308 -7.56 3.59 16.71
C ALA A 308 -6.89 4.85 17.29
N MET A 309 -6.41 4.77 18.54
CA MET A 309 -5.66 5.85 19.18
C MET A 309 -4.34 6.13 18.47
N LEU A 310 -3.58 5.08 18.15
CA LEU A 310 -2.31 5.20 17.41
C LEU A 310 -2.50 5.90 16.08
N ASN A 311 -3.46 5.42 15.26
CA ASN A 311 -3.74 5.95 13.93
C ASN A 311 -4.17 7.42 13.96
N ASP A 312 -5.04 7.78 14.89
CA ASP A 312 -5.51 9.17 15.07
C ASP A 312 -4.37 10.11 15.50
N ALA A 313 -3.57 9.69 16.49
CA ALA A 313 -2.45 10.49 16.99
C ALA A 313 -1.37 10.71 15.92
N VAL A 314 -1.06 9.68 15.10
CA VAL A 314 -0.14 9.79 13.95
C VAL A 314 -0.66 10.79 12.93
N LYS A 315 -1.92 10.71 12.53
CA LYS A 315 -2.53 11.67 11.58
C LYS A 315 -2.51 13.09 12.11
N LYS A 316 -2.85 13.30 13.37
CA LYS A 316 -2.79 14.63 14.02
C LYS A 316 -1.37 15.21 14.01
N GLY A 317 -0.36 14.39 14.30
CA GLY A 317 1.04 14.80 14.25
C GLY A 317 1.48 15.20 12.84
N GLY A 318 1.10 14.41 11.84
CA GLY A 318 1.39 14.68 10.43
C GLY A 318 0.80 16.01 9.95
N VAL A 319 -0.50 16.21 10.13
CA VAL A 319 -1.21 17.44 9.71
C VAL A 319 -0.65 18.70 10.40
N MET A 320 -0.17 18.58 11.64
CA MET A 320 0.48 19.69 12.32
C MET A 320 1.88 20.01 11.76
N ALA A 321 2.55 19.04 11.14
CA ALA A 321 3.91 19.17 10.67
C ALA A 321 4.01 19.73 9.24
N SER A 322 3.03 19.45 8.39
CA SER A 322 3.02 19.82 6.97
C SER A 322 1.60 20.13 6.49
N SER A 323 1.49 21.14 5.63
CA SER A 323 0.25 21.43 4.88
C SER A 323 0.04 20.48 3.69
N SER A 324 1.06 19.68 3.34
CA SER A 324 1.08 18.78 2.19
C SER A 324 1.10 17.32 2.67
N VAL A 325 0.22 16.96 3.60
CA VAL A 325 0.04 15.58 4.05
C VAL A 325 -1.04 14.92 3.18
N GLY A 326 -0.75 13.73 2.69
CA GLY A 326 -1.67 12.98 1.82
C GLY A 326 -1.39 11.48 1.87
N GLY A 327 -1.73 10.79 0.80
CA GLY A 327 -1.56 9.35 0.68
C GLY A 327 -2.43 8.57 1.65
N LEU A 328 -1.84 7.57 2.30
CA LEU A 328 -2.52 6.69 3.24
C LEU A 328 -2.28 7.04 4.70
N SER A 329 -1.40 7.96 4.99
CA SER A 329 -0.94 8.42 6.32
C SER A 329 -1.61 7.76 7.54
N GLY A 330 -0.83 7.11 8.40
CA GLY A 330 -1.34 6.43 9.60
C GLY A 330 -0.60 5.14 9.91
N ALA A 331 -1.27 4.17 10.54
CA ALA A 331 -0.68 2.90 10.91
C ALA A 331 -1.05 1.79 9.92
N PHE A 332 -0.03 1.12 9.36
CA PHE A 332 -0.15 -0.08 8.51
C PHE A 332 -0.10 -1.33 9.38
N ILE A 333 -0.78 -2.38 8.93
CA ILE A 333 -0.83 -3.67 9.63
C ILE A 333 -0.56 -4.86 8.68
N PRO A 334 0.52 -4.82 7.86
CA PRO A 334 0.86 -5.95 7.00
C PRO A 334 1.33 -7.12 7.85
N VAL A 335 0.89 -8.34 7.52
CA VAL A 335 1.25 -9.49 8.34
C VAL A 335 2.68 -9.95 8.07
N SER A 336 3.12 -10.02 6.81
CA SER A 336 4.47 -10.54 6.50
C SER A 336 5.60 -9.55 6.76
N GLU A 337 5.30 -8.26 6.80
CA GLU A 337 6.28 -7.18 6.90
C GLU A 337 6.49 -6.69 8.35
N ASP A 338 5.85 -7.32 9.35
CA ASP A 338 5.88 -6.92 10.76
C ASP A 338 6.17 -8.13 11.66
N GLU A 339 7.33 -8.15 12.34
CA GLU A 339 7.74 -9.29 13.14
C GLU A 339 6.75 -9.61 14.27
N GLY A 340 6.11 -8.61 14.84
CA GLY A 340 5.10 -8.79 15.88
C GLY A 340 3.76 -9.32 15.31
N MET A 341 3.34 -8.88 14.11
CA MET A 341 2.17 -9.42 13.43
C MET A 341 2.42 -10.89 13.03
N ILE A 342 3.60 -11.21 12.51
CA ILE A 342 4.01 -12.59 12.19
C ILE A 342 3.90 -13.46 13.44
N ALA A 343 4.45 -13.02 14.56
CA ALA A 343 4.42 -13.77 15.84
C ALA A 343 2.97 -13.94 16.33
N ALA A 344 2.16 -12.90 16.31
CA ALA A 344 0.77 -12.92 16.76
C ALA A 344 -0.12 -13.81 15.88
N ALA A 345 0.07 -13.80 14.55
CA ALA A 345 -0.64 -14.66 13.61
C ALA A 345 -0.20 -16.13 13.78
N SER A 346 1.11 -16.40 13.95
CA SER A 346 1.65 -17.74 14.18
C SER A 346 1.15 -18.36 15.48
N SER A 347 0.93 -17.55 16.53
CA SER A 347 0.35 -18.01 17.80
C SER A 347 -1.16 -18.22 17.75
N GLY A 348 -1.84 -17.79 16.66
CA GLY A 348 -3.29 -17.81 16.53
C GLY A 348 -4.03 -16.74 17.31
N THR A 349 -3.33 -15.78 17.94
CA THR A 349 -3.95 -14.65 18.65
C THR A 349 -4.49 -13.61 17.66
N LEU A 350 -3.77 -13.39 16.56
CA LEU A 350 -4.20 -12.54 15.47
C LEU A 350 -4.86 -13.40 14.38
N THR A 351 -6.18 -13.32 14.27
CA THR A 351 -7.00 -14.03 13.28
C THR A 351 -7.40 -13.13 12.13
N MET A 352 -7.95 -13.70 11.05
CA MET A 352 -8.50 -12.93 9.92
C MET A 352 -9.62 -11.98 10.39
N ASP A 353 -10.60 -12.49 11.17
CA ASP A 353 -11.69 -11.66 11.70
C ASP A 353 -11.18 -10.50 12.56
N LYS A 354 -10.09 -10.75 13.31
CA LYS A 354 -9.47 -9.69 14.12
C LYS A 354 -8.77 -8.65 13.25
N LEU A 355 -8.11 -9.07 12.19
CA LEU A 355 -7.53 -8.15 11.21
C LEU A 355 -8.62 -7.30 10.54
N GLU A 356 -9.71 -7.88 10.09
CA GLU A 356 -10.85 -7.14 9.53
C GLU A 356 -11.40 -6.11 10.52
N ALA A 357 -11.57 -6.48 11.79
CA ALA A 357 -11.96 -5.50 12.82
C ALA A 357 -10.93 -4.38 13.01
N MET A 358 -9.63 -4.67 12.90
CA MET A 358 -8.56 -3.68 12.98
C MET A 358 -8.53 -2.78 11.75
N THR A 359 -8.91 -3.28 10.57
CA THR A 359 -8.95 -2.47 9.34
C THR A 359 -10.03 -1.38 9.36
N CYS A 360 -11.01 -1.47 10.25
CA CYS A 360 -11.94 -0.37 10.50
C CYS A 360 -11.24 0.92 10.96
N VAL A 361 -10.09 0.80 11.61
CA VAL A 361 -9.38 1.91 12.28
C VAL A 361 -7.92 2.09 11.85
N CYS A 362 -7.36 1.19 11.04
CA CYS A 362 -6.03 1.36 10.44
C CYS A 362 -6.07 2.34 9.26
N SER A 363 -4.94 2.58 8.61
CA SER A 363 -4.87 3.47 7.45
C SER A 363 -5.01 2.78 6.10
N VAL A 364 -4.84 1.46 6.03
CA VAL A 364 -4.82 0.74 4.74
C VAL A 364 -5.91 -0.32 4.65
N GLY A 365 -5.76 -1.47 5.29
CA GLY A 365 -6.64 -2.63 5.11
C GLY A 365 -5.91 -3.94 5.40
N LEU A 366 -6.38 -5.03 4.81
CA LEU A 366 -5.71 -6.33 4.83
C LEU A 366 -4.50 -6.30 3.90
N ASP A 367 -3.31 -6.43 4.46
CA ASP A 367 -2.09 -6.28 3.69
C ASP A 367 -1.12 -7.44 3.91
N MET A 368 -0.59 -7.98 2.81
CA MET A 368 0.35 -9.11 2.80
C MET A 368 -0.14 -10.31 3.60
N ILE A 369 -1.37 -10.73 3.36
CA ILE A 369 -2.01 -11.86 4.02
C ILE A 369 -1.83 -13.12 3.19
N ALA A 370 -1.04 -14.07 3.68
CA ALA A 370 -0.90 -15.38 3.07
C ALA A 370 -2.01 -16.31 3.57
N VAL A 371 -2.71 -16.95 2.63
CA VAL A 371 -3.79 -17.90 2.88
C VAL A 371 -3.52 -19.24 2.19
N PRO A 372 -4.21 -20.35 2.57
CA PRO A 372 -4.01 -21.64 1.92
C PRO A 372 -4.13 -21.55 0.39
N GLY A 373 -3.25 -22.23 -0.32
CA GLY A 373 -3.20 -22.22 -1.78
C GLY A 373 -4.45 -22.78 -2.46
N ASP A 374 -5.26 -23.58 -1.77
CA ASP A 374 -6.54 -24.12 -2.22
C ASP A 374 -7.75 -23.22 -1.92
N THR A 375 -7.55 -22.07 -1.26
CA THR A 375 -8.62 -21.08 -1.03
C THR A 375 -9.31 -20.75 -2.35
N THR A 376 -10.65 -20.81 -2.35
CA THR A 376 -11.45 -20.62 -3.55
C THR A 376 -11.52 -19.15 -3.98
N ALA A 377 -11.75 -18.90 -5.27
CA ALA A 377 -11.94 -17.55 -5.79
C ALA A 377 -13.13 -16.83 -5.13
N GLU A 378 -14.17 -17.57 -4.75
CA GLU A 378 -15.36 -17.06 -4.07
C GLU A 378 -15.03 -16.60 -2.64
N THR A 379 -14.21 -17.37 -1.91
CA THR A 379 -13.76 -16.98 -0.57
C THR A 379 -12.86 -15.73 -0.65
N LEU A 380 -11.92 -15.67 -1.59
CA LEU A 380 -11.11 -14.47 -1.83
C LEU A 380 -11.99 -13.26 -2.17
N SER A 381 -13.01 -13.45 -3.00
CA SER A 381 -13.99 -12.41 -3.34
C SER A 381 -14.79 -11.94 -2.13
N ALA A 382 -15.16 -12.85 -1.23
CA ALA A 382 -15.91 -12.49 -0.03
C ALA A 382 -15.08 -11.63 0.94
N ILE A 383 -13.83 -11.96 1.17
CA ILE A 383 -12.89 -11.16 1.96
C ILE A 383 -12.73 -9.76 1.34
N ILE A 384 -12.59 -9.67 0.01
CA ILE A 384 -12.55 -8.38 -0.70
C ILE A 384 -13.84 -7.58 -0.48
N ALA A 385 -15.01 -8.24 -0.50
CA ALA A 385 -16.29 -7.56 -0.29
C ALA A 385 -16.42 -7.00 1.12
N ASP A 386 -15.98 -7.74 2.14
CA ASP A 386 -16.02 -7.31 3.54
C ASP A 386 -15.11 -6.11 3.77
N GLU A 387 -13.87 -6.14 3.27
CA GLU A 387 -12.96 -5.00 3.33
C GLU A 387 -13.49 -3.78 2.57
N ALA A 388 -14.08 -3.99 1.41
CA ALA A 388 -14.70 -2.90 0.66
C ALA A 388 -15.89 -2.30 1.41
N ALA A 389 -16.68 -3.10 2.11
CA ALA A 389 -17.78 -2.62 2.96
C ALA A 389 -17.27 -1.78 4.13
N ILE A 390 -16.20 -2.22 4.79
CA ILE A 390 -15.52 -1.45 5.84
C ILE A 390 -15.05 -0.10 5.30
N GLY A 391 -14.35 -0.07 4.17
CA GLY A 391 -13.88 1.16 3.53
C GLY A 391 -15.01 2.09 3.14
N MET A 392 -16.04 1.54 2.51
CA MET A 392 -17.19 2.30 2.02
C MET A 392 -17.96 2.98 3.16
N VAL A 393 -18.27 2.24 4.24
CA VAL A 393 -19.06 2.75 5.38
C VAL A 393 -18.27 3.75 6.20
N ASN A 394 -17.00 3.50 6.42
CA ASN A 394 -16.13 4.38 7.23
C ASN A 394 -15.53 5.56 6.43
N THR A 395 -15.82 5.69 5.15
CA THR A 395 -15.28 6.74 4.28
C THR A 395 -13.74 6.77 4.35
N LYS A 396 -13.12 5.61 4.31
CA LYS A 396 -11.67 5.44 4.33
C LYS A 396 -11.20 4.55 3.19
N THR A 397 -9.94 4.67 2.79
CA THR A 397 -9.32 3.71 1.90
C THR A 397 -9.18 2.36 2.61
N THR A 398 -9.60 1.29 1.94
CA THR A 398 -9.21 -0.07 2.27
C THR A 398 -8.53 -0.71 1.07
N ALA A 399 -7.50 -1.49 1.35
CA ALA A 399 -6.73 -2.27 0.39
C ALA A 399 -6.76 -3.74 0.79
N VAL A 400 -6.77 -4.62 -0.18
CA VAL A 400 -6.67 -6.07 0.04
C VAL A 400 -5.53 -6.61 -0.80
N ARG A 401 -4.51 -7.16 -0.14
CA ARG A 401 -3.39 -7.86 -0.74
C ARG A 401 -3.32 -9.27 -0.16
N LEU A 402 -4.08 -10.20 -0.81
CA LEU A 402 -4.18 -11.61 -0.44
C LEU A 402 -3.28 -12.45 -1.31
N ILE A 403 -2.59 -13.39 -0.71
CA ILE A 403 -1.64 -14.29 -1.39
C ILE A 403 -2.05 -15.73 -1.10
N PRO A 404 -2.88 -16.36 -1.96
CA PRO A 404 -3.11 -17.79 -1.89
C PRO A 404 -1.80 -18.49 -2.27
N ALA A 405 -1.10 -19.07 -1.27
CA ALA A 405 0.23 -19.66 -1.47
C ALA A 405 0.12 -21.10 -2.02
N PRO A 406 0.41 -21.35 -3.31
CA PRO A 406 0.18 -22.67 -3.91
C PRO A 406 0.95 -23.77 -3.18
N GLY A 407 0.24 -24.86 -2.85
CA GLY A 407 0.81 -26.02 -2.17
C GLY A 407 1.00 -25.87 -0.65
N LEU A 408 0.83 -24.68 -0.09
CA LEU A 408 0.98 -24.42 1.34
C LEU A 408 -0.38 -24.44 2.05
N LYS A 409 -0.35 -24.78 3.36
CA LYS A 409 -1.53 -24.96 4.23
C LYS A 409 -1.34 -24.23 5.56
N VAL A 410 -2.38 -24.11 6.33
CA VAL A 410 -2.31 -23.60 7.71
C VAL A 410 -1.27 -24.41 8.51
N GLY A 411 -0.36 -23.68 9.17
CA GLY A 411 0.80 -24.23 9.87
C GLY A 411 2.11 -24.12 9.09
N ASP A 412 2.05 -23.86 7.77
CA ASP A 412 3.22 -23.54 6.96
C ASP A 412 3.55 -22.05 7.01
N THR A 413 4.71 -21.68 6.51
CA THR A 413 5.18 -20.30 6.36
C THR A 413 5.65 -20.09 4.93
N VAL A 414 5.34 -18.96 4.33
CA VAL A 414 5.87 -18.51 3.04
C VAL A 414 6.88 -17.40 3.25
N ASP A 415 7.98 -17.43 2.50
CA ASP A 415 9.00 -16.38 2.50
C ASP A 415 8.96 -15.61 1.17
N PHE A 416 8.75 -14.30 1.25
CA PHE A 416 8.76 -13.40 0.11
C PHE A 416 10.11 -12.67 -0.06
N GLY A 417 10.97 -12.75 0.94
CA GLY A 417 12.29 -12.14 0.96
C GLY A 417 12.30 -10.62 1.16
N GLY A 418 13.48 -10.11 1.52
CA GLY A 418 13.73 -8.67 1.66
C GLY A 418 12.76 -7.95 2.59
N LEU A 419 12.24 -6.81 2.15
CA LEU A 419 11.29 -6.01 2.93
C LEU A 419 9.89 -6.63 3.01
N LEU A 420 9.54 -7.56 2.13
CA LEU A 420 8.24 -8.22 2.14
C LEU A 420 8.14 -9.33 3.20
N GLY A 421 9.29 -9.78 3.70
CA GLY A 421 9.41 -10.70 4.83
C GLY A 421 8.82 -12.07 4.59
N SER A 422 8.30 -12.67 5.66
CA SER A 422 7.66 -13.99 5.65
C SER A 422 6.31 -13.95 6.36
N ALA A 423 5.37 -14.80 5.93
CA ALA A 423 4.05 -14.86 6.54
C ALA A 423 3.68 -16.30 6.94
N PRO A 424 3.07 -16.51 8.11
CA PRO A 424 2.34 -17.75 8.38
C PRO A 424 1.12 -17.84 7.46
N ILE A 425 0.78 -19.05 7.03
CA ILE A 425 -0.46 -19.29 6.28
C ILE A 425 -1.65 -19.17 7.23
N MET A 426 -2.41 -18.09 7.09
CA MET A 426 -3.54 -17.78 7.98
C MET A 426 -4.79 -18.61 7.60
N PRO A 427 -5.52 -19.17 8.56
CA PRO A 427 -6.76 -19.87 8.28
C PRO A 427 -7.83 -18.90 7.73
N VAL A 428 -8.64 -19.39 6.80
CA VAL A 428 -9.89 -18.79 6.36
C VAL A 428 -11.07 -19.68 6.72
N HIS A 429 -12.29 -19.12 6.80
CA HIS A 429 -13.48 -19.92 7.09
C HIS A 429 -13.70 -21.00 6.03
N ALA A 430 -14.09 -22.19 6.47
CA ALA A 430 -14.34 -23.34 5.60
C ALA A 430 -15.67 -23.18 4.83
N GLU A 431 -16.65 -22.51 5.43
CA GLU A 431 -17.95 -22.24 4.84
C GLU A 431 -17.82 -21.22 3.72
N GLY A 432 -18.38 -21.56 2.55
CA GLY A 432 -18.22 -20.73 1.36
C GLY A 432 -19.29 -19.65 1.21
N ALA A 433 -18.93 -18.57 0.50
CA ALA A 433 -19.82 -17.48 0.15
C ALA A 433 -20.22 -17.47 -1.34
N ALA A 434 -20.14 -18.62 -2.04
CA ALA A 434 -20.35 -18.72 -3.48
C ALA A 434 -21.68 -18.11 -3.95
N ASN A 435 -22.79 -18.40 -3.26
CA ASN A 435 -24.10 -17.85 -3.59
C ASN A 435 -24.17 -16.32 -3.38
N PHE A 436 -23.47 -15.78 -2.39
CA PHE A 436 -23.37 -14.34 -2.16
C PHE A 436 -22.63 -13.66 -3.31
N ILE A 437 -21.47 -14.18 -3.69
CA ILE A 437 -20.64 -13.65 -4.75
C ILE A 437 -21.30 -13.80 -6.14
N ALA A 438 -22.01 -14.89 -6.38
CA ALA A 438 -22.71 -15.17 -7.62
C ALA A 438 -23.84 -14.16 -7.93
N ARG A 439 -24.36 -13.43 -6.93
CA ARG A 439 -25.40 -12.42 -7.13
C ARG A 439 -24.94 -11.26 -8.02
N GLY A 440 -23.65 -10.90 -7.96
CA GLY A 440 -23.10 -9.81 -8.76
C GLY A 440 -23.78 -8.46 -8.53
N GLY A 441 -23.73 -7.60 -9.52
CA GLY A 441 -24.34 -6.28 -9.48
C GLY A 441 -23.61 -5.30 -8.56
N ARG A 442 -24.36 -4.57 -7.73
CA ARG A 442 -23.79 -3.51 -6.89
C ARG A 442 -24.36 -3.53 -5.47
N ILE A 443 -23.50 -3.43 -4.46
CA ILE A 443 -23.92 -3.00 -3.12
C ILE A 443 -24.04 -1.48 -3.16
N PRO A 444 -25.22 -0.89 -2.87
CA PRO A 444 -25.43 0.55 -2.97
C PRO A 444 -24.55 1.34 -2.01
N ALA A 445 -24.29 2.59 -2.36
CA ALA A 445 -23.62 3.55 -1.49
C ALA A 445 -24.42 3.74 -0.17
N PRO A 446 -23.75 3.84 1.00
CA PRO A 446 -24.41 4.03 2.27
C PRO A 446 -25.03 5.42 2.38
N LEU A 447 -26.06 5.58 3.20
CA LEU A 447 -26.56 6.88 3.59
C LEU A 447 -25.56 7.54 4.56
N HIS A 448 -25.03 8.70 4.21
CA HIS A 448 -24.08 9.44 5.05
C HIS A 448 -24.65 9.87 6.41
N SER A 449 -25.99 9.92 6.53
CA SER A 449 -26.68 10.28 7.77
C SER A 449 -26.79 9.13 8.77
N LEU A 450 -26.50 7.90 8.38
CA LEU A 450 -26.51 6.73 9.28
C LEU A 450 -25.13 6.51 9.93
N LYS A 451 -24.53 7.58 10.44
CA LYS A 451 -23.42 7.45 11.38
C LYS A 451 -24.01 7.19 12.75
N ASN A 452 -24.07 5.93 13.13
CA ASN A 452 -24.36 5.56 14.50
C ASN A 452 -23.18 5.89 15.41
#